data_0eaab114aa5254a8a0863d2575c4ffff
#
_entry.id   0eaab114aa5254a8a0863d2575c4ffff
#
_cell.length_a   1.000
_cell.length_b   1.000
_cell.length_c   1.000
_cell.angle_alpha   90.00
_cell.angle_beta   90.00
_cell.angle_gamma   90.00
#
_symmetry.space_group_name_H-M   'P 1'
#
loop_
_entity.id
_entity.type
_entity.pdbx_description
1 polymer ?
#
loop_
_entity_poly.entity_id
_entity_poly.type
_entity_poly.pdbx_seq_one_letter_code
_entity_poly.pdbx_strand_id
1 'polypeptide(L)'
;YSFVFLRPLGLRLIQITLAARLEKFNLSSLAALTATDELNLPSLGEKKVALFALIPDNDTSFNFLVSILYTQLFQQLFYLADYKYGGSLPVPVHFLMDEFRNVSLPEDFSKILAVMRSRNVYVSIILQNVAALKALFEKEWESILGNCDEFLYLGGNETSTHKLISESYLGKSTIDTNTYGKSSGRNGNYSTNYQISGRELLTPDEVRMLDNRYALLFIRGERPVMDEKYDILKHPNIHRTEDGGA
;
A
#
# COMPACT_ATOMS: atom_id res chain seq x y z
N TYR A 1 14.79 42.48 -7.95
CA TYR A 1 15.45 41.67 -6.95
C TYR A 1 15.25 42.40 -5.59
N SER A 2 14.25 41.96 -4.82
CA SER A 2 14.00 42.47 -3.46
C SER A 2 14.88 41.66 -2.49
N PHE A 3 15.96 42.27 -2.03
CA PHE A 3 16.71 41.72 -0.88
C PHE A 3 15.83 41.85 0.37
N VAL A 4 15.31 40.73 0.84
CA VAL A 4 14.67 40.67 2.17
C VAL A 4 15.79 40.76 3.21
N PHE A 5 15.92 41.92 3.84
CA PHE A 5 16.78 42.11 5.03
C PHE A 5 16.15 41.32 6.19
N LEU A 6 16.52 40.05 6.34
CA LEU A 6 16.23 39.28 7.54
C LEU A 6 16.92 39.94 8.73
N ARG A 7 16.13 40.39 9.71
CA ARG A 7 16.68 40.92 10.99
C ARG A 7 17.63 39.87 11.59
N PRO A 8 18.69 40.27 12.30
CA PRO A 8 19.69 39.37 12.89
C PRO A 8 19.08 38.24 13.73
N LEU A 9 17.94 38.50 14.37
CA LEU A 9 17.16 37.50 15.12
C LEU A 9 16.58 36.38 14.22
N GLY A 10 16.07 36.73 13.03
CA GLY A 10 15.55 35.77 12.07
C GLY A 10 16.61 34.84 11.49
N LEU A 11 17.80 35.38 11.20
CA LEU A 11 18.96 34.59 10.78
C LEU A 11 19.42 33.59 11.83
N ARG A 12 19.47 33.99 13.12
CA ARG A 12 19.80 33.10 14.22
C ARG A 12 18.77 31.98 14.40
N LEU A 13 17.49 32.27 14.28
CA LEU A 13 16.40 31.27 14.32
C LEU A 13 16.55 30.25 13.20
N ILE A 14 16.81 30.68 11.98
CA ILE A 14 17.03 29.79 10.82
C ILE A 14 18.25 28.91 11.06
N GLN A 15 19.36 29.46 11.53
CA GLN A 15 20.58 28.70 11.85
C GLN A 15 20.33 27.64 12.93
N ILE A 16 19.64 28.00 14.02
CA ILE A 16 19.30 27.07 15.11
C ILE A 16 18.40 25.96 14.61
N THR A 17 17.35 26.30 13.82
CA THR A 17 16.43 25.31 13.25
C THR A 17 17.16 24.37 12.29
N LEU A 18 18.04 24.91 11.45
CA LEU A 18 18.83 24.11 10.52
C LEU A 18 19.80 23.18 11.28
N ALA A 19 20.52 23.71 12.27
CA ALA A 19 21.42 22.93 13.10
C ALA A 19 20.72 21.81 13.84
N ALA A 20 19.53 22.07 14.40
CA ALA A 20 18.72 21.06 15.06
C ALA A 20 18.24 19.95 14.10
N ARG A 21 17.88 20.31 12.86
CA ARG A 21 17.48 19.32 11.83
C ARG A 21 18.66 18.48 11.33
N LEU A 22 19.85 19.06 11.28
CA LEU A 22 21.08 18.41 10.83
C LEU A 22 21.86 17.73 11.96
N GLU A 23 21.42 17.86 13.22
CA GLU A 23 22.12 17.29 14.39
C GLU A 23 22.41 15.79 14.24
N LYS A 24 21.46 15.04 13.69
CA LYS A 24 21.61 13.60 13.45
C LYS A 24 22.78 13.27 12.52
N PHE A 25 23.09 14.13 11.56
CA PHE A 25 24.23 13.95 10.63
C PHE A 25 25.59 14.22 11.27
N ASN A 26 25.63 14.74 12.51
CA ASN A 26 26.88 14.88 13.28
C ASN A 26 27.36 13.56 13.90
N LEU A 27 26.54 12.50 13.85
CA LEU A 27 26.96 11.16 14.26
C LEU A 27 28.02 10.66 13.27
N SER A 28 29.19 10.27 13.79
CA SER A 28 30.33 9.81 12.95
C SER A 28 29.96 8.62 12.04
N SER A 29 29.15 7.69 12.54
CA SER A 29 28.65 6.54 11.77
C SER A 29 27.78 6.99 10.60
N LEU A 30 26.91 7.98 10.81
CA LEU A 30 26.04 8.49 9.78
C LEU A 30 26.81 9.34 8.76
N ALA A 31 27.74 10.16 9.22
CA ALA A 31 28.62 10.92 8.35
C ALA A 31 29.45 9.99 7.44
N ALA A 32 29.96 8.88 7.99
CA ALA A 32 30.67 7.87 7.20
C ALA A 32 29.75 7.18 6.17
N LEU A 33 28.52 6.80 6.56
CA LEU A 33 27.55 6.16 5.69
C LEU A 33 27.14 7.06 4.50
N THR A 34 27.08 8.37 4.70
CA THR A 34 26.63 9.33 3.68
C THR A 34 27.77 10.04 2.95
N ALA A 35 29.02 9.66 3.22
CA ALA A 35 30.20 10.32 2.63
C ALA A 35 30.40 10.01 1.14
N THR A 36 29.94 8.85 0.69
CA THR A 36 30.10 8.36 -0.69
C THR A 36 28.77 7.82 -1.24
N ASP A 37 28.58 7.91 -2.56
CA ASP A 37 27.46 7.26 -3.24
C ASP A 37 27.86 5.85 -3.68
N GLU A 38 27.43 4.85 -2.92
CA GLU A 38 27.66 3.43 -3.23
C GLU A 38 26.43 2.75 -3.84
N LEU A 39 25.26 3.38 -3.77
CA LEU A 39 23.99 2.77 -4.19
C LEU A 39 23.77 2.84 -5.71
N ASN A 40 24.28 3.88 -6.37
CA ASN A 40 24.04 4.12 -7.80
C ASN A 40 22.55 3.95 -8.17
N LEU A 41 21.68 4.69 -7.49
CA LEU A 41 20.23 4.56 -7.60
C LEU A 41 19.70 4.60 -9.04
N PRO A 42 20.26 5.40 -9.97
CA PRO A 42 19.88 5.37 -11.36
C PRO A 42 19.96 3.98 -12.02
N SER A 43 20.88 3.14 -11.59
CA SER A 43 21.07 1.80 -12.18
C SER A 43 19.85 0.88 -12.03
N LEU A 44 18.97 1.12 -11.04
CA LEU A 44 17.77 0.30 -10.84
C LEU A 44 16.79 0.39 -12.02
N GLY A 45 16.73 1.53 -12.71
CA GLY A 45 15.89 1.71 -13.90
C GLY A 45 16.56 1.29 -15.22
N GLU A 46 17.84 0.95 -15.20
CA GLU A 46 18.68 0.66 -16.37
C GLU A 46 19.17 -0.79 -16.44
N LYS A 47 19.27 -1.47 -15.31
CA LYS A 47 19.79 -2.84 -15.18
C LYS A 47 18.89 -3.67 -14.28
N LYS A 48 18.97 -4.99 -14.42
CA LYS A 48 18.32 -5.92 -13.48
C LYS A 48 19.13 -5.96 -12.18
N VAL A 49 18.68 -5.22 -11.20
CA VAL A 49 19.29 -5.08 -9.86
C VAL A 49 18.23 -5.33 -8.81
N ALA A 50 18.60 -5.93 -7.69
CA ALA A 50 17.76 -6.02 -6.48
C ALA A 50 18.43 -5.21 -5.37
N LEU A 51 17.69 -4.24 -4.82
CA LEU A 51 18.08 -3.46 -3.65
C LEU A 51 17.25 -3.93 -2.45
N PHE A 52 17.93 -4.38 -1.40
CA PHE A 52 17.30 -4.77 -0.13
C PHE A 52 17.57 -3.69 0.92
N ALA A 53 16.52 -3.00 1.33
CA ALA A 53 16.57 -2.02 2.42
C ALA A 53 16.04 -2.67 3.71
N LEU A 54 16.93 -3.04 4.60
CA LEU A 54 16.58 -3.58 5.92
C LEU A 54 16.30 -2.43 6.88
N ILE A 55 15.04 -2.31 7.31
CA ILE A 55 14.58 -1.23 8.18
C ILE A 55 14.21 -1.87 9.53
N PRO A 56 14.83 -1.46 10.65
CA PRO A 56 14.43 -1.93 11.96
C PRO A 56 12.97 -1.53 12.27
N ASP A 57 12.19 -2.46 12.78
CA ASP A 57 10.80 -2.24 13.19
C ASP A 57 10.67 -1.64 14.59
N ASN A 58 11.67 -1.86 15.43
CA ASN A 58 11.72 -1.45 16.83
C ASN A 58 12.45 -0.13 17.07
N ASP A 59 13.13 0.45 16.08
CA ASP A 59 13.86 1.71 16.19
C ASP A 59 13.55 2.66 15.03
N THR A 60 12.82 3.73 15.33
CA THR A 60 12.43 4.76 14.36
C THR A 60 13.43 5.90 14.23
N SER A 61 14.53 5.89 14.98
CA SER A 61 15.49 7.01 15.07
C SER A 61 16.08 7.39 13.71
N PHE A 62 16.23 6.40 12.81
CA PHE A 62 16.83 6.58 11.50
C PHE A 62 15.82 6.53 10.34
N ASN A 63 14.50 6.53 10.61
CA ASN A 63 13.47 6.51 9.57
C ASN A 63 13.56 7.69 8.59
N PHE A 64 14.16 8.82 9.04
CA PHE A 64 14.41 9.96 8.15
C PHE A 64 15.38 9.61 6.99
N LEU A 65 16.33 8.69 7.18
CA LEU A 65 17.21 8.20 6.12
C LEU A 65 16.43 7.38 5.08
N VAL A 66 15.49 6.57 5.56
CA VAL A 66 14.58 5.80 4.70
C VAL A 66 13.74 6.75 3.84
N SER A 67 13.21 7.81 4.44
CA SER A 67 12.46 8.84 3.70
C SER A 67 13.33 9.54 2.65
N ILE A 68 14.59 9.87 2.98
CA ILE A 68 15.53 10.44 2.01
C ILE A 68 15.82 9.46 0.88
N LEU A 69 16.06 8.18 1.19
CA LEU A 69 16.32 7.14 0.20
C LEU A 69 15.14 7.04 -0.79
N TYR A 70 13.90 6.90 -0.31
CA TYR A 70 12.74 6.83 -1.19
C TYR A 70 12.53 8.10 -2.01
N THR A 71 12.73 9.27 -1.39
CA THR A 71 12.64 10.55 -2.09
C THR A 71 13.64 10.62 -3.26
N GLN A 72 14.90 10.26 -3.00
CA GLN A 72 15.94 10.24 -4.02
C GLN A 72 15.66 9.19 -5.10
N LEU A 73 15.22 7.99 -4.71
CA LEU A 73 14.85 6.93 -5.65
C LEU A 73 13.76 7.39 -6.63
N PHE A 74 12.65 7.89 -6.13
CA PHE A 74 11.56 8.36 -6.99
C PHE A 74 12.01 9.50 -7.88
N GLN A 75 12.73 10.50 -7.34
CA GLN A 75 13.25 11.62 -8.11
C GLN A 75 14.19 11.17 -9.23
N GLN A 76 15.14 10.27 -8.93
CA GLN A 76 16.10 9.78 -9.92
C GLN A 76 15.44 8.92 -10.99
N LEU A 77 14.56 7.99 -10.62
CA LEU A 77 13.86 7.14 -11.57
C LEU A 77 12.94 7.94 -12.48
N PHE A 78 12.22 8.92 -11.95
CA PHE A 78 11.34 9.77 -12.74
C PHE A 78 12.15 10.70 -13.67
N TYR A 79 13.25 11.26 -13.16
CA TYR A 79 14.15 12.06 -13.97
C TYR A 79 14.71 11.25 -15.16
N LEU A 80 15.16 10.02 -14.91
CA LEU A 80 15.64 9.13 -15.98
C LEU A 80 14.53 8.80 -16.97
N ALA A 81 13.35 8.44 -16.52
CA ALA A 81 12.22 8.13 -17.37
C ALA A 81 11.88 9.33 -18.28
N ASP A 82 11.73 10.51 -17.68
CA ASP A 82 11.23 11.69 -18.38
C ASP A 82 12.27 12.31 -19.32
N TYR A 83 13.54 12.43 -18.89
CA TYR A 83 14.55 13.18 -19.62
C TYR A 83 15.55 12.32 -20.42
N LYS A 84 15.76 11.07 -20.03
CA LYS A 84 16.70 10.18 -20.70
C LYS A 84 16.01 9.17 -21.62
N TYR A 85 14.86 8.63 -21.20
CA TYR A 85 14.19 7.53 -21.88
C TYR A 85 12.82 7.87 -22.49
N GLY A 86 12.49 9.16 -22.63
CA GLY A 86 11.29 9.57 -23.35
C GLY A 86 9.96 9.22 -22.66
N GLY A 87 9.97 9.10 -21.33
CA GLY A 87 8.77 8.94 -20.50
C GLY A 87 8.65 7.59 -19.79
N SER A 88 9.48 6.58 -20.10
CA SER A 88 9.38 5.26 -19.48
C SER A 88 10.76 4.62 -19.32
N LEU A 89 11.01 4.01 -18.17
CA LEU A 89 12.27 3.30 -17.90
C LEU A 89 12.42 2.05 -18.78
N PRO A 90 13.63 1.72 -19.25
CA PRO A 90 13.89 0.53 -20.05
C PRO A 90 13.75 -0.78 -19.25
N VAL A 91 13.99 -0.72 -17.94
CA VAL A 91 13.79 -1.84 -17.01
C VAL A 91 12.70 -1.47 -16.02
N PRO A 92 11.65 -2.29 -15.88
CA PRO A 92 10.62 -2.04 -14.89
C PRO A 92 11.20 -2.10 -13.47
N VAL A 93 10.83 -1.13 -12.64
CA VAL A 93 11.22 -1.09 -11.23
C VAL A 93 10.01 -1.40 -10.37
N HIS A 94 10.12 -2.42 -9.54
CA HIS A 94 9.06 -2.83 -8.65
C HIS A 94 9.48 -2.65 -7.19
N PHE A 95 8.75 -1.82 -6.46
CA PHE A 95 8.91 -1.62 -5.03
C PHE A 95 8.03 -2.63 -4.28
N LEU A 96 8.63 -3.50 -3.50
CA LEU A 96 7.91 -4.37 -2.54
C LEU A 96 8.05 -3.72 -1.16
N MET A 97 6.97 -3.10 -0.69
CA MET A 97 6.94 -2.39 0.57
C MET A 97 6.26 -3.25 1.64
N ASP A 98 7.05 -4.13 2.22
CA ASP A 98 6.62 -4.95 3.35
C ASP A 98 6.57 -4.10 4.62
N GLU A 99 5.67 -4.45 5.54
CA GLU A 99 5.43 -3.68 6.77
C GLU A 99 5.26 -2.17 6.49
N PHE A 100 4.44 -1.84 5.48
CA PHE A 100 4.29 -0.47 4.95
C PHE A 100 4.07 0.60 6.01
N ARG A 101 3.49 0.24 7.16
CA ARG A 101 3.32 1.14 8.30
C ARG A 101 4.65 1.69 8.82
N ASN A 102 5.72 0.93 8.72
CA ASN A 102 7.04 1.28 9.26
C ASN A 102 7.91 2.01 8.23
N VAL A 103 7.43 2.13 6.99
CA VAL A 103 8.15 2.80 5.91
C VAL A 103 7.90 4.31 5.97
N SER A 104 8.96 5.09 6.13
CA SER A 104 8.90 6.56 6.06
C SER A 104 8.93 7.01 4.59
N LEU A 105 7.78 7.39 4.07
CA LEU A 105 7.61 7.83 2.69
C LEU A 105 7.64 9.36 2.56
N PRO A 106 7.86 9.90 1.34
CA PRO A 106 7.65 11.31 1.05
C PRO A 106 6.20 11.74 1.34
N GLU A 107 6.01 13.00 1.78
CA GLU A 107 4.68 13.54 2.11
C GLU A 107 3.68 13.47 0.96
N ASP A 108 4.13 13.54 -0.30
CA ASP A 108 3.31 13.50 -1.50
C ASP A 108 3.29 12.12 -2.19
N PHE A 109 3.48 11.03 -1.43
CA PHE A 109 3.50 9.66 -1.94
C PHE A 109 2.26 9.30 -2.78
N SER A 110 1.09 9.76 -2.40
CA SER A 110 -0.16 9.54 -3.16
C SER A 110 -0.07 10.11 -4.59
N LYS A 111 0.55 11.27 -4.77
CA LYS A 111 0.78 11.87 -6.10
C LYS A 111 1.84 11.10 -6.89
N ILE A 112 2.89 10.68 -6.20
CA ILE A 112 3.96 9.85 -6.78
C ILE A 112 3.36 8.55 -7.32
N LEU A 113 2.54 7.88 -6.51
CA LEU A 113 1.86 6.63 -6.88
C LEU A 113 1.00 6.77 -8.14
N ALA A 114 0.27 7.88 -8.28
CA ALA A 114 -0.60 8.13 -9.43
C ALA A 114 0.14 8.22 -10.78
N VAL A 115 1.43 8.57 -10.76
CA VAL A 115 2.24 8.78 -11.99
C VAL A 115 3.30 7.69 -12.22
N MET A 116 3.47 6.75 -11.31
CA MET A 116 4.49 5.70 -11.38
C MET A 116 4.35 4.80 -12.61
N ARG A 117 3.12 4.34 -12.87
CA ARG A 117 2.85 3.33 -13.92
C ARG A 117 3.29 3.80 -15.31
N SER A 118 3.06 5.07 -15.67
CA SER A 118 3.47 5.61 -16.96
C SER A 118 4.99 5.58 -17.15
N ARG A 119 5.76 5.58 -16.07
CA ARG A 119 7.23 5.55 -16.04
C ARG A 119 7.82 4.16 -15.88
N ASN A 120 7.00 3.12 -16.00
CA ASN A 120 7.42 1.72 -15.79
C ASN A 120 7.91 1.44 -14.36
N VAL A 121 7.28 2.11 -13.37
CA VAL A 121 7.52 1.93 -11.95
C VAL A 121 6.26 1.39 -11.30
N TYR A 122 6.40 0.37 -10.49
CA TYR A 122 5.30 -0.36 -9.83
C TYR A 122 5.55 -0.46 -8.34
N VAL A 123 4.48 -0.63 -7.58
CA VAL A 123 4.56 -0.82 -6.13
C VAL A 123 3.60 -1.90 -5.68
N SER A 124 4.06 -2.75 -4.77
CA SER A 124 3.22 -3.63 -3.95
C SER A 124 3.30 -3.16 -2.51
N ILE A 125 2.16 -2.77 -1.97
CA ILE A 125 2.02 -2.29 -0.59
C ILE A 125 1.47 -3.44 0.23
N ILE A 126 2.20 -3.88 1.25
CA ILE A 126 1.79 -4.96 2.14
C ILE A 126 1.44 -4.36 3.50
N LEU A 127 0.20 -4.59 3.92
CA LEU A 127 -0.38 -4.04 5.14
C LEU A 127 -1.01 -5.14 5.98
N GLN A 128 -0.92 -5.00 7.28
CA GLN A 128 -1.65 -5.88 8.21
C GLN A 128 -3.16 -5.61 8.19
N ASN A 129 -3.57 -4.36 7.99
CA ASN A 129 -4.96 -3.93 7.92
C ASN A 129 -5.10 -2.52 7.31
N VAL A 130 -6.33 -2.18 6.89
CA VAL A 130 -6.64 -0.88 6.29
C VAL A 130 -6.62 0.26 7.30
N ALA A 131 -6.85 -0.01 8.59
CA ALA A 131 -6.78 1.02 9.62
C ALA A 131 -5.36 1.62 9.73
N ALA A 132 -4.33 0.82 9.50
CA ALA A 132 -2.95 1.31 9.45
C ALA A 132 -2.75 2.32 8.29
N LEU A 133 -3.30 2.05 7.11
CA LEU A 133 -3.25 2.97 5.97
C LEU A 133 -4.00 4.28 6.27
N LYS A 134 -5.18 4.19 6.88
CA LYS A 134 -5.98 5.36 7.29
C LYS A 134 -5.25 6.23 8.31
N ALA A 135 -4.52 5.62 9.23
CA ALA A 135 -3.72 6.35 10.23
C ALA A 135 -2.52 7.08 9.61
N LEU A 136 -1.89 6.50 8.58
CA LEU A 136 -0.75 7.10 7.88
C LEU A 136 -1.16 8.23 6.92
N PHE A 137 -2.30 8.07 6.24
CA PHE A 137 -2.74 8.94 5.15
C PHE A 137 -4.20 9.37 5.35
N GLU A 138 -4.49 10.06 6.44
CA GLU A 138 -5.85 10.41 6.91
C GLU A 138 -6.81 10.84 5.80
N LYS A 139 -6.35 11.68 4.86
CA LYS A 139 -7.17 12.23 3.76
C LYS A 139 -6.93 11.56 2.40
N GLU A 140 -5.85 10.81 2.26
CA GLU A 140 -5.38 10.30 0.96
C GLU A 140 -5.43 8.78 0.85
N TRP A 141 -5.81 8.07 1.92
CA TRP A 141 -5.84 6.60 1.94
C TRP A 141 -6.73 6.00 0.84
N GLU A 142 -7.87 6.64 0.54
CA GLU A 142 -8.76 6.20 -0.56
C GLU A 142 -8.10 6.40 -1.92
N SER A 143 -7.36 7.49 -2.09
CA SER A 143 -6.60 7.76 -3.32
C SER A 143 -5.49 6.73 -3.52
N ILE A 144 -4.82 6.32 -2.44
CA ILE A 144 -3.79 5.26 -2.50
C ILE A 144 -4.42 3.94 -2.95
N LEU A 145 -5.52 3.50 -2.31
CA LEU A 145 -6.24 2.29 -2.73
C LEU A 145 -6.76 2.41 -4.17
N GLY A 146 -7.29 3.57 -4.55
CA GLY A 146 -7.81 3.82 -5.90
C GLY A 146 -6.75 3.80 -7.00
N ASN A 147 -5.47 4.03 -6.66
CA ASN A 147 -4.34 3.93 -7.58
C ASN A 147 -3.75 2.52 -7.68
N CYS A 148 -4.18 1.59 -6.82
CA CYS A 148 -3.83 0.18 -6.93
C CYS A 148 -4.83 -0.53 -7.84
N ASP A 149 -4.35 -1.22 -8.87
CA ASP A 149 -5.19 -1.97 -9.80
C ASP A 149 -5.62 -3.32 -9.22
N GLU A 150 -4.89 -3.81 -8.25
CA GLU A 150 -5.12 -5.10 -7.59
C GLU A 150 -5.21 -4.91 -6.07
N PHE A 151 -6.12 -5.66 -5.44
CA PHE A 151 -6.22 -5.76 -3.99
C PHE A 151 -6.34 -7.24 -3.61
N LEU A 152 -5.36 -7.75 -2.87
CA LEU A 152 -5.33 -9.12 -2.39
C LEU A 152 -5.60 -9.14 -0.88
N TYR A 153 -6.67 -9.80 -0.46
CA TYR A 153 -7.00 -10.03 0.94
C TYR A 153 -6.64 -11.44 1.36
N LEU A 154 -5.75 -11.53 2.32
CA LEU A 154 -5.26 -12.81 2.87
C LEU A 154 -5.86 -13.17 4.24
N GLY A 155 -6.90 -12.49 4.65
CA GLY A 155 -7.49 -12.64 5.98
C GLY A 155 -7.01 -11.54 6.93
N GLY A 156 -7.64 -11.47 8.07
CA GLY A 156 -7.32 -10.48 9.11
C GLY A 156 -8.45 -10.39 10.14
N ASN A 157 -8.23 -9.62 11.19
CA ASN A 157 -9.15 -9.53 12.32
C ASN A 157 -9.60 -8.08 12.62
N GLU A 158 -9.54 -7.19 11.60
CA GLU A 158 -9.81 -5.77 11.77
C GLU A 158 -11.11 -5.35 11.05
N THR A 159 -12.04 -4.76 11.81
CA THR A 159 -13.42 -4.49 11.40
C THR A 159 -13.53 -3.55 10.19
N SER A 160 -12.68 -2.52 10.07
CA SER A 160 -12.79 -1.57 8.95
C SER A 160 -12.34 -2.20 7.63
N THR A 161 -11.41 -3.15 7.69
CA THR A 161 -11.01 -3.96 6.53
C THR A 161 -12.15 -4.87 6.07
N HIS A 162 -12.82 -5.57 7.01
CA HIS A 162 -13.96 -6.44 6.66
C HIS A 162 -15.11 -5.65 6.01
N LYS A 163 -15.43 -4.46 6.55
CA LYS A 163 -16.45 -3.58 5.96
C LYS A 163 -16.04 -3.09 4.57
N LEU A 164 -14.80 -2.66 4.39
CA LEU A 164 -14.31 -2.23 3.09
C LEU A 164 -14.44 -3.33 2.04
N ILE A 165 -14.05 -4.55 2.37
CA ILE A 165 -14.14 -5.70 1.47
C ILE A 165 -15.60 -6.02 1.15
N SER A 166 -16.45 -6.15 2.15
CA SER A 166 -17.86 -6.49 1.99
C SER A 166 -18.61 -5.43 1.17
N GLU A 167 -18.50 -4.17 1.57
CA GLU A 167 -19.34 -3.09 1.06
C GLU A 167 -18.82 -2.49 -0.25
N SER A 168 -17.49 -2.39 -0.42
CA SER A 168 -16.87 -1.66 -1.54
C SER A 168 -16.31 -2.58 -2.61
N TYR A 169 -15.70 -3.70 -2.24
CA TYR A 169 -15.05 -4.60 -3.20
C TYR A 169 -15.95 -5.75 -3.66
N LEU A 170 -16.68 -6.40 -2.77
CA LEU A 170 -17.60 -7.48 -3.11
C LEU A 170 -18.95 -6.96 -3.61
N GLY A 171 -19.48 -5.91 -2.95
CA GLY A 171 -20.77 -5.35 -3.28
C GLY A 171 -21.95 -6.26 -2.92
N LYS A 172 -23.08 -6.03 -3.60
CA LYS A 172 -24.35 -6.69 -3.31
C LYS A 172 -24.82 -7.55 -4.48
N SER A 173 -25.45 -8.67 -4.13
CA SER A 173 -26.24 -9.50 -5.05
C SER A 173 -27.72 -9.40 -4.72
N THR A 174 -28.59 -9.70 -5.66
CA THR A 174 -30.04 -9.81 -5.45
C THR A 174 -30.38 -11.20 -4.93
N ILE A 175 -31.21 -11.25 -3.88
CA ILE A 175 -31.84 -12.48 -3.41
C ILE A 175 -33.35 -12.34 -3.52
N ASP A 176 -33.99 -13.41 -3.98
CA ASP A 176 -35.45 -13.54 -4.01
C ASP A 176 -35.92 -14.03 -2.64
N THR A 177 -36.63 -13.18 -1.90
CA THR A 177 -37.30 -13.56 -0.66
C THR A 177 -38.79 -13.79 -0.94
N ASN A 178 -39.19 -15.05 -0.96
CA ASN A 178 -40.60 -15.41 -1.13
C ASN A 178 -41.24 -15.59 0.24
N THR A 179 -42.19 -14.72 0.58
CA THR A 179 -42.98 -14.85 1.81
C THR A 179 -44.31 -15.49 1.47
N TYR A 180 -44.58 -16.68 2.00
CA TYR A 180 -45.86 -17.39 1.87
C TYR A 180 -46.76 -17.02 3.06
N GLY A 181 -47.80 -16.25 2.80
CA GLY A 181 -48.84 -15.98 3.78
C GLY A 181 -50.04 -16.92 3.57
N LYS A 182 -50.35 -17.78 4.56
CA LYS A 182 -51.57 -18.58 4.59
C LYS A 182 -52.54 -17.98 5.62
N SER A 183 -53.65 -17.41 5.16
CA SER A 183 -54.71 -17.00 6.06
C SER A 183 -55.69 -18.16 6.30
N SER A 184 -55.90 -18.57 7.54
CA SER A 184 -56.86 -19.59 7.92
C SER A 184 -58.22 -18.96 8.17
N GLY A 185 -59.02 -18.80 7.13
CA GLY A 185 -60.39 -18.38 7.17
C GLY A 185 -61.22 -19.16 6.15
N ARG A 186 -62.55 -19.17 6.28
CA ARG A 186 -63.51 -19.95 5.48
C ARG A 186 -63.44 -19.68 3.94
N ASN A 187 -62.66 -18.66 3.53
CA ASN A 187 -62.24 -18.37 2.17
C ASN A 187 -60.70 -18.12 2.17
N GLY A 188 -59.92 -19.19 2.26
CA GLY A 188 -58.47 -19.12 2.31
C GLY A 188 -57.89 -18.46 1.06
N ASN A 189 -57.36 -17.24 1.18
CA ASN A 189 -56.61 -16.57 0.11
C ASN A 189 -55.13 -16.87 0.28
N TYR A 190 -54.50 -17.42 -0.77
CA TYR A 190 -53.04 -17.54 -0.88
C TYR A 190 -52.51 -16.24 -1.45
N SER A 191 -51.66 -15.57 -0.69
CA SER A 191 -50.89 -14.41 -1.14
C SER A 191 -49.44 -14.80 -1.20
N THR A 192 -48.85 -14.82 -2.40
CA THR A 192 -47.41 -14.97 -2.59
C THR A 192 -46.86 -13.59 -2.83
N ASN A 193 -46.03 -13.11 -1.91
CA ASN A 193 -45.36 -11.84 -2.05
C ASN A 193 -43.94 -12.09 -2.53
N TYR A 194 -43.63 -11.67 -3.75
CA TYR A 194 -42.28 -11.71 -4.31
C TYR A 194 -41.55 -10.43 -3.91
N GLN A 195 -40.55 -10.56 -3.09
CA GLN A 195 -39.71 -9.42 -2.72
C GLN A 195 -38.27 -9.72 -3.11
N ILE A 196 -37.70 -8.86 -3.96
CA ILE A 196 -36.30 -8.89 -4.31
C ILE A 196 -35.61 -7.95 -3.35
N SER A 197 -34.63 -8.46 -2.59
CA SER A 197 -33.79 -7.65 -1.72
C SER A 197 -32.31 -7.81 -2.09
N GLY A 198 -31.53 -6.72 -1.90
CA GLY A 198 -30.09 -6.78 -2.06
C GLY A 198 -29.44 -7.34 -0.80
N ARG A 199 -28.53 -8.31 -0.96
CA ARG A 199 -27.65 -8.81 0.11
C ARG A 199 -26.20 -8.64 -0.32
N GLU A 200 -25.32 -8.28 0.60
CA GLU A 200 -23.87 -8.33 0.39
C GLU A 200 -23.49 -9.76 -0.02
N LEU A 201 -22.57 -9.91 -0.98
CA LEU A 201 -22.04 -11.22 -1.40
C LEU A 201 -21.45 -11.98 -0.22
N LEU A 202 -20.65 -11.28 0.61
CA LEU A 202 -20.25 -11.70 1.94
C LEU A 202 -20.48 -10.52 2.88
N THR A 203 -21.17 -10.73 4.00
CA THR A 203 -21.29 -9.73 5.04
C THR A 203 -19.93 -9.50 5.72
N PRO A 204 -19.69 -8.38 6.44
CA PRO A 204 -18.44 -8.18 7.18
C PRO A 204 -18.10 -9.32 8.14
N ASP A 205 -19.12 -9.95 8.75
CA ASP A 205 -18.92 -11.11 9.63
C ASP A 205 -18.51 -12.37 8.86
N GLU A 206 -19.07 -12.59 7.67
CA GLU A 206 -18.68 -13.69 6.79
C GLU A 206 -17.25 -13.48 6.26
N VAL A 207 -16.85 -12.25 5.93
CA VAL A 207 -15.45 -11.91 5.57
C VAL A 207 -14.50 -12.21 6.74
N ARG A 208 -14.90 -11.86 7.97
CA ARG A 208 -14.11 -12.17 9.18
C ARG A 208 -13.96 -13.68 9.40
N MET A 209 -14.98 -14.46 9.09
CA MET A 209 -15.02 -15.92 9.25
C MET A 209 -14.50 -16.69 8.04
N LEU A 210 -13.95 -16.00 7.04
CA LEU A 210 -13.38 -16.66 5.85
C LEU A 210 -12.32 -17.67 6.29
N ASP A 211 -12.44 -18.92 5.82
CA ASP A 211 -11.46 -19.97 6.11
C ASP A 211 -10.07 -19.50 5.66
N ASN A 212 -9.08 -19.66 6.57
CA ASN A 212 -7.72 -19.18 6.34
C ASN A 212 -7.01 -19.81 5.13
N ARG A 213 -7.56 -20.87 4.54
CA ARG A 213 -7.05 -21.43 3.28
C ARG A 213 -7.30 -20.54 2.09
N TYR A 214 -8.32 -19.67 2.14
CA TYR A 214 -8.73 -18.85 1.01
C TYR A 214 -8.19 -17.43 1.07
N ALA A 215 -8.03 -16.85 -0.10
CA ALA A 215 -7.78 -15.45 -0.35
C ALA A 215 -8.88 -14.86 -1.23
N LEU A 216 -9.08 -13.54 -1.14
CA LEU A 216 -9.94 -12.79 -2.05
C LEU A 216 -9.06 -11.88 -2.90
N LEU A 217 -9.16 -12.01 -4.21
CA LEU A 217 -8.45 -11.18 -5.17
C LEU A 217 -9.44 -10.29 -5.92
N PHE A 218 -9.13 -9.01 -5.94
CA PHE A 218 -9.88 -7.99 -6.67
C PHE A 218 -8.97 -7.35 -7.70
N ILE A 219 -9.36 -7.41 -8.97
CA ILE A 219 -8.65 -6.80 -10.10
C ILE A 219 -9.58 -5.79 -10.73
N ARG A 220 -9.08 -4.59 -11.03
CA ARG A 220 -9.88 -3.54 -11.65
C ARG A 220 -10.49 -4.02 -12.97
N GLY A 221 -11.82 -3.94 -13.06
CA GLY A 221 -12.58 -4.35 -14.25
C GLY A 221 -12.95 -5.83 -14.29
N GLU A 222 -12.50 -6.63 -13.31
CA GLU A 222 -12.81 -8.04 -13.22
C GLU A 222 -13.76 -8.33 -12.04
N ARG A 223 -14.37 -9.53 -12.07
CA ARG A 223 -15.17 -10.01 -10.94
C ARG A 223 -14.26 -10.46 -9.80
N PRO A 224 -14.70 -10.31 -8.55
CA PRO A 224 -13.96 -10.84 -7.39
C PRO A 224 -13.69 -12.34 -7.55
N VAL A 225 -12.47 -12.75 -7.18
CA VAL A 225 -12.04 -14.15 -7.21
C VAL A 225 -11.74 -14.61 -5.78
N MET A 226 -12.26 -15.76 -5.41
CA MET A 226 -11.90 -16.47 -4.19
C MET A 226 -11.15 -17.74 -4.59
N ASP A 227 -9.92 -17.91 -4.10
CA ASP A 227 -9.08 -19.06 -4.43
C ASP A 227 -8.22 -19.46 -3.22
N GLU A 228 -7.66 -20.64 -3.27
CA GLU A 228 -6.76 -21.12 -2.22
C GLU A 228 -5.44 -20.34 -2.21
N LYS A 229 -4.95 -20.03 -1.01
CA LYS A 229 -3.63 -19.44 -0.84
C LYS A 229 -2.56 -20.39 -1.36
N TYR A 230 -1.57 -19.83 -2.02
CA TYR A 230 -0.41 -20.62 -2.45
C TYR A 230 0.34 -21.18 -1.23
N ASP A 231 0.60 -22.47 -1.26
CA ASP A 231 1.42 -23.13 -0.25
C ASP A 231 2.90 -22.84 -0.52
N ILE A 232 3.49 -21.97 0.27
CA ILE A 232 4.88 -21.53 0.10
C ILE A 232 5.87 -22.70 0.18
N LEU A 233 5.54 -23.76 0.89
CA LEU A 233 6.40 -24.96 1.01
C LEU A 233 6.53 -25.71 -0.33
N LYS A 234 5.65 -25.46 -1.28
CA LYS A 234 5.71 -25.99 -2.65
C LYS A 234 6.54 -25.11 -3.59
N HIS A 235 7.06 -23.97 -3.12
CA HIS A 235 7.83 -23.09 -3.98
C HIS A 235 9.18 -23.75 -4.37
N PRO A 236 9.59 -23.72 -5.66
CA PRO A 236 10.83 -24.38 -6.12
C PRO A 236 12.09 -23.94 -5.37
N ASN A 237 12.13 -22.72 -4.87
CA ASN A 237 13.27 -22.14 -4.17
C ASN A 237 13.14 -22.17 -2.64
N ILE A 238 12.18 -22.90 -2.08
CA ILE A 238 11.95 -22.96 -0.62
C ILE A 238 13.22 -23.39 0.13
N HIS A 239 14.00 -24.29 -0.44
CA HIS A 239 15.27 -24.76 0.12
C HIS A 239 16.34 -23.67 0.30
N ARG A 240 16.12 -22.46 -0.21
CA ARG A 240 17.01 -21.28 -0.06
C ARG A 240 16.54 -20.32 1.03
N THR A 241 15.51 -20.68 1.76
CA THR A 241 14.93 -19.87 2.84
C THR A 241 14.99 -20.65 4.16
N GLU A 242 14.90 -19.92 5.27
CA GLU A 242 14.86 -20.54 6.60
C GLU A 242 13.68 -21.52 6.75
N ASP A 243 12.54 -21.24 6.15
CA ASP A 243 11.37 -22.14 6.15
C ASP A 243 11.64 -23.46 5.41
N GLY A 244 12.57 -23.48 4.49
CA GLY A 244 13.01 -24.65 3.77
C GLY A 244 14.16 -25.43 4.43
N GLY A 245 14.64 -24.97 5.59
CA GLY A 245 15.71 -25.59 6.35
C GLY A 245 17.11 -25.30 5.80
N ALA A 246 17.31 -24.13 5.18
CA ALA A 246 18.62 -23.64 4.73
C ALA A 246 19.48 -23.18 5.92
#